data_961ad7ce359b5b6b1be46b70568d7324
#
_entry.id   961ad7ce359b5b6b1be46b70568d7324
#
_cell.length_a   1.000
_cell.length_b   1.000
_cell.length_c   1.000
_cell.angle_alpha   90.00
_cell.angle_beta   90.00
_cell.angle_gamma   90.00
#
_symmetry.space_group_name_H-M   'P 1'
#
loop_
_entity.id
_entity.type
_entity.pdbx_description
1 polymer ?
#
loop_
_entity_poly.entity_id
_entity_poly.type
_entity_poly.pdbx_seq_one_letter_code
_entity_poly.pdbx_strand_id
1 'polypeptide(L)'
;MSECQFDHVVVIGYGVVTGEVLKTVYSLASKYGYTYEYIEHEVHPFNAAKKLAEAEGIPYNILQDKKDLTRYFEELLMKKTLIISASNNYLFPEKIVSSENIVIINFHNALLPELPGRNAPSWSIYEGKDYTGITWHYVTEGVDEGDIIVQKKCDVTADIRAYELVSKQMRLAGEAFDECYESVLMNHATRKKQVIEKGRKIYKSYEIPGNGCFNLDDSPKEIYKLLRALDYGKNNIFPPARTKKNGIDIQIRRYRSMIMMKDKIAYIFHLIMKIN
;
A
#
# COMPACT_ATOMS: atom_id res chain seq x y z
N MET A 1 -26.94 -9.83 -20.39
CA MET A 1 -25.57 -9.43 -20.01
C MET A 1 -25.71 -8.33 -18.98
N SER A 2 -25.10 -8.44 -17.82
CA SER A 2 -25.12 -7.36 -16.83
C SER A 2 -24.37 -6.15 -17.41
N GLU A 3 -25.00 -4.97 -17.39
CA GLU A 3 -24.40 -3.74 -17.88
C GLU A 3 -23.39 -3.17 -16.88
N CYS A 4 -22.33 -2.55 -17.40
CA CYS A 4 -21.42 -1.77 -16.58
C CYS A 4 -22.18 -0.64 -15.89
N GLN A 5 -21.95 -0.46 -14.59
CA GLN A 5 -22.66 0.57 -13.81
C GLN A 5 -21.99 1.94 -13.87
N PHE A 6 -20.83 2.04 -14.50
CA PHE A 6 -20.02 3.26 -14.55
C PHE A 6 -19.80 3.72 -16.00
N ASP A 7 -19.92 5.02 -16.22
CA ASP A 7 -19.61 5.69 -17.49
C ASP A 7 -18.12 6.05 -17.59
N HIS A 8 -17.45 6.11 -16.43
CA HIS A 8 -16.07 6.57 -16.32
C HIS A 8 -15.29 5.81 -15.23
N VAL A 9 -14.03 5.54 -15.49
CA VAL A 9 -13.11 4.92 -14.54
C VAL A 9 -11.86 5.77 -14.41
N VAL A 10 -11.52 6.15 -13.17
CA VAL A 10 -10.31 6.90 -12.86
C VAL A 10 -9.36 6.02 -12.05
N VAL A 11 -8.13 5.85 -12.51
CA VAL A 11 -7.06 5.20 -11.74
C VAL A 11 -6.17 6.28 -11.16
N ILE A 12 -6.01 6.29 -9.83
CA ILE A 12 -5.11 7.23 -9.14
C ILE A 12 -4.07 6.48 -8.31
N GLY A 13 -2.82 6.91 -8.41
CA GLY A 13 -1.71 6.35 -7.65
C GLY A 13 -0.41 6.33 -8.42
N TYR A 14 0.54 5.49 -7.97
CA TYR A 14 1.85 5.35 -8.61
C TYR A 14 2.42 3.94 -8.41
N GLY A 15 3.45 3.61 -9.21
CA GLY A 15 4.22 2.38 -9.07
C GLY A 15 3.60 1.16 -9.75
N VAL A 16 3.98 -0.04 -9.26
CA VAL A 16 3.68 -1.31 -9.93
C VAL A 16 2.20 -1.65 -9.90
N VAL A 17 1.57 -1.58 -8.71
CA VAL A 17 0.14 -1.92 -8.56
C VAL A 17 -0.74 -1.05 -9.44
N THR A 18 -0.47 0.27 -9.44
CA THR A 18 -1.22 1.21 -10.29
C THR A 18 -1.05 0.87 -11.78
N GLY A 19 0.16 0.44 -12.19
CA GLY A 19 0.42 0.02 -13.57
C GLY A 19 -0.38 -1.22 -13.97
N GLU A 20 -0.41 -2.26 -13.12
CA GLU A 20 -1.20 -3.47 -13.38
C GLU A 20 -2.71 -3.16 -13.39
N VAL A 21 -3.19 -2.38 -12.44
CA VAL A 21 -4.59 -1.91 -12.40
C VAL A 21 -4.95 -1.16 -13.68
N LEU A 22 -4.13 -0.19 -14.09
CA LEU A 22 -4.37 0.60 -15.30
C LEU A 22 -4.41 -0.27 -16.56
N LYS A 23 -3.54 -1.28 -16.64
CA LYS A 23 -3.52 -2.25 -17.74
C LYS A 23 -4.84 -3.03 -17.83
N THR A 24 -5.36 -3.51 -16.71
CA THR A 24 -6.63 -4.23 -16.65
C THR A 24 -7.80 -3.30 -17.01
N VAL A 25 -7.84 -2.07 -16.48
CA VAL A 25 -8.84 -1.05 -16.82
C VAL A 25 -8.82 -0.76 -18.33
N TYR A 26 -7.64 -0.51 -18.89
CA TYR A 26 -7.45 -0.25 -20.31
C TYR A 26 -7.97 -1.41 -21.18
N SER A 27 -7.57 -2.64 -20.84
CA SER A 27 -7.91 -3.83 -21.63
C SER A 27 -9.42 -4.13 -21.69
N LEU A 28 -10.18 -3.76 -20.66
CA LEU A 28 -11.60 -4.05 -20.54
C LEU A 28 -12.51 -2.89 -20.96
N ALA A 29 -11.96 -1.70 -21.21
CA ALA A 29 -12.74 -0.51 -21.52
C ALA A 29 -13.65 -0.68 -22.74
N SER A 30 -13.14 -1.23 -23.84
CA SER A 30 -13.92 -1.48 -25.06
C SER A 30 -15.02 -2.51 -24.85
N LYS A 31 -14.79 -3.52 -23.99
CA LYS A 31 -15.78 -4.57 -23.67
C LYS A 31 -16.97 -4.01 -22.90
N TYR A 32 -16.72 -3.07 -21.99
CA TYR A 32 -17.74 -2.54 -21.08
C TYR A 32 -18.22 -1.11 -21.43
N GLY A 33 -17.58 -0.43 -22.38
CA GLY A 33 -18.03 0.85 -22.94
C GLY A 33 -17.78 2.07 -22.04
N TYR A 34 -16.95 1.95 -20.98
CA TYR A 34 -16.61 3.09 -20.14
C TYR A 34 -15.42 3.88 -20.71
N THR A 35 -15.39 5.17 -20.41
CA THR A 35 -14.19 6.02 -20.59
C THR A 35 -13.27 5.88 -19.39
N TYR A 36 -11.97 6.14 -19.56
CA TYR A 36 -11.00 5.98 -18.47
C TYR A 36 -9.86 6.97 -18.59
N GLU A 37 -9.23 7.26 -17.47
CA GLU A 37 -8.01 8.06 -17.40
C GLU A 37 -7.17 7.71 -16.18
N TYR A 38 -5.90 8.14 -16.21
CA TYR A 38 -4.95 7.97 -15.13
C TYR A 38 -4.57 9.31 -14.50
N ILE A 39 -4.55 9.38 -13.17
CA ILE A 39 -4.14 10.54 -12.39
C ILE A 39 -2.86 10.22 -11.62
N GLU A 40 -1.79 10.96 -11.89
CA GLU A 40 -0.57 10.96 -11.10
C GLU A 40 -0.61 12.11 -10.09
N HIS A 41 -0.81 11.80 -8.81
CA HIS A 41 -0.80 12.78 -7.73
C HIS A 41 0.61 12.98 -7.16
N GLU A 42 1.36 11.90 -7.00
CA GLU A 42 2.74 11.93 -6.53
C GLU A 42 3.69 11.52 -7.66
N VAL A 43 4.57 12.44 -8.04
CA VAL A 43 5.54 12.19 -9.13
C VAL A 43 6.68 11.32 -8.62
N HIS A 44 6.83 10.15 -9.23
CA HIS A 44 7.90 9.22 -8.96
C HIS A 44 8.74 8.94 -10.20
N PRO A 45 10.08 8.90 -10.09
CA PRO A 45 10.97 8.71 -11.26
C PRO A 45 10.78 7.35 -11.95
N PHE A 46 10.22 6.36 -11.25
CA PHE A 46 9.95 5.01 -11.76
C PHE A 46 8.46 4.68 -11.63
N ASN A 47 7.62 5.40 -12.36
CA ASN A 47 6.18 5.17 -12.35
C ASN A 47 5.76 4.27 -13.52
N ALA A 48 5.41 3.00 -13.22
CA ALA A 48 4.99 2.04 -14.22
C ALA A 48 3.67 2.43 -14.90
N ALA A 49 2.73 3.02 -14.16
CA ALA A 49 1.46 3.47 -14.70
C ALA A 49 1.64 4.60 -15.72
N LYS A 50 2.51 5.57 -15.43
CA LYS A 50 2.83 6.65 -16.37
C LYS A 50 3.47 6.12 -17.65
N LYS A 51 4.43 5.19 -17.54
CA LYS A 51 5.06 4.56 -18.72
C LYS A 51 4.05 3.85 -19.59
N LEU A 52 3.11 3.13 -18.96
CA LEU A 52 2.03 2.46 -19.68
C LEU A 52 1.12 3.48 -20.36
N ALA A 53 0.71 4.54 -19.66
CA ALA A 53 -0.14 5.58 -20.22
C ALA A 53 0.49 6.25 -21.44
N GLU A 54 1.77 6.57 -21.38
CA GLU A 54 2.54 7.14 -22.51
C GLU A 54 2.65 6.15 -23.68
N ALA A 55 2.88 4.86 -23.41
CA ALA A 55 3.05 3.84 -24.45
C ALA A 55 1.75 3.50 -25.19
N GLU A 56 0.64 3.45 -24.46
CA GLU A 56 -0.68 3.04 -24.99
C GLU A 56 -1.58 4.24 -25.35
N GLY A 57 -1.11 5.48 -25.17
CA GLY A 57 -1.90 6.68 -25.42
C GLY A 57 -3.08 6.84 -24.46
N ILE A 58 -2.99 6.33 -23.24
CA ILE A 58 -4.03 6.46 -22.23
C ILE A 58 -4.07 7.91 -21.75
N PRO A 59 -5.25 8.56 -21.70
CA PRO A 59 -5.37 9.89 -21.13
C PRO A 59 -4.84 9.92 -19.70
N TYR A 60 -3.93 10.85 -19.39
CA TYR A 60 -3.47 11.02 -18.04
C TYR A 60 -3.19 12.48 -17.68
N ASN A 61 -3.35 12.79 -16.40
CA ASN A 61 -3.10 14.12 -15.84
C ASN A 61 -2.17 14.01 -14.63
N ILE A 62 -1.34 15.04 -14.42
CA ILE A 62 -0.49 15.19 -13.24
C ILE A 62 -1.10 16.27 -12.36
N LEU A 63 -1.69 15.88 -11.24
CA LEU A 63 -2.39 16.76 -10.29
C LEU A 63 -1.72 16.69 -8.92
N GLN A 64 -0.62 17.44 -8.73
CA GLN A 64 0.17 17.42 -7.49
C GLN A 64 -0.48 18.24 -6.36
N ASP A 65 -1.16 19.33 -6.69
CA ASP A 65 -1.86 20.14 -5.69
C ASP A 65 -3.16 19.45 -5.26
N LYS A 66 -3.36 19.35 -3.93
CA LYS A 66 -4.57 18.71 -3.37
C LYS A 66 -5.86 19.44 -3.73
N LYS A 67 -5.82 20.78 -3.89
CA LYS A 67 -7.01 21.55 -4.25
C LYS A 67 -7.41 21.29 -5.69
N ASP A 68 -6.43 21.22 -6.60
CA ASP A 68 -6.68 20.91 -8.00
C ASP A 68 -7.22 19.49 -8.16
N LEU A 69 -6.65 18.54 -7.41
CA LEU A 69 -7.16 17.17 -7.38
C LEU A 69 -8.58 17.07 -6.81
N THR A 70 -8.87 17.83 -5.75
CA THR A 70 -10.23 17.89 -5.19
C THR A 70 -11.21 18.48 -6.19
N ARG A 71 -10.86 19.59 -6.86
CA ARG A 71 -11.69 20.20 -7.90
C ARG A 71 -11.95 19.23 -9.05
N TYR A 72 -10.94 18.54 -9.50
CA TYR A 72 -11.08 17.50 -10.53
C TYR A 72 -12.12 16.44 -10.13
N PHE A 73 -12.06 15.89 -8.90
CA PHE A 73 -13.06 14.92 -8.45
C PHE A 73 -14.45 15.54 -8.24
N GLU A 74 -14.54 16.82 -7.88
CA GLU A 74 -15.81 17.52 -7.78
C GLU A 74 -16.51 17.68 -9.15
N GLU A 75 -15.76 17.82 -10.24
CA GLU A 75 -16.30 17.86 -11.59
C GLU A 75 -16.92 16.53 -12.03
N LEU A 76 -16.54 15.41 -11.38
CA LEU A 76 -17.07 14.09 -11.65
C LEU A 76 -18.37 13.76 -10.89
N LEU A 77 -18.82 14.61 -9.96
CA LEU A 77 -20.00 14.34 -9.12
C LEU A 77 -21.30 14.06 -9.88
N MET A 78 -21.42 14.53 -11.12
CA MET A 78 -22.59 14.32 -11.97
C MET A 78 -22.45 13.13 -12.92
N LYS A 79 -21.33 12.39 -12.86
CA LYS A 79 -21.01 11.27 -13.75
C LYS A 79 -20.84 9.98 -12.94
N LYS A 80 -21.47 8.89 -13.38
CA LYS A 80 -21.25 7.59 -12.72
C LYS A 80 -19.80 7.15 -12.88
N THR A 81 -19.02 7.30 -11.81
CA THR A 81 -17.57 7.15 -11.84
C THR A 81 -17.09 6.12 -10.82
N LEU A 82 -16.25 5.21 -11.27
CA LEU A 82 -15.45 4.35 -10.41
C LEU A 82 -14.04 4.95 -10.25
N ILE A 83 -13.63 5.25 -9.04
CA ILE A 83 -12.27 5.68 -8.72
C ILE A 83 -11.52 4.51 -8.09
N ILE A 84 -10.36 4.17 -8.66
CA ILE A 84 -9.49 3.10 -8.19
C ILE A 84 -8.23 3.73 -7.61
N SER A 85 -8.14 3.74 -6.29
CA SER A 85 -7.00 4.24 -5.52
C SER A 85 -6.00 3.12 -5.28
N ALA A 86 -4.90 3.14 -6.04
CA ALA A 86 -3.87 2.12 -5.99
C ALA A 86 -2.52 2.73 -5.63
N SER A 87 -2.04 2.51 -4.39
CA SER A 87 -0.80 3.15 -3.88
C SER A 87 -0.88 4.69 -3.94
N ASN A 88 -1.87 5.25 -3.29
CA ASN A 88 -2.17 6.68 -3.28
C ASN A 88 -2.16 7.24 -1.85
N ASN A 89 -1.76 8.50 -1.69
CA ASN A 89 -1.71 9.22 -0.41
C ASN A 89 -2.82 10.27 -0.25
N TYR A 90 -3.64 10.49 -1.28
CA TYR A 90 -4.73 11.43 -1.21
C TYR A 90 -5.90 10.86 -0.39
N LEU A 91 -6.36 11.64 0.58
CA LEU A 91 -7.57 11.34 1.34
C LEU A 91 -8.75 12.04 0.68
N PHE A 92 -9.70 11.27 0.22
CA PHE A 92 -10.90 11.80 -0.45
C PHE A 92 -11.78 12.54 0.56
N PRO A 93 -12.19 13.80 0.27
CA PRO A 93 -13.13 14.53 1.11
C PRO A 93 -14.50 13.84 1.19
N GLU A 94 -15.20 14.04 2.32
CA GLU A 94 -16.55 13.52 2.57
C GLU A 94 -17.50 13.76 1.38
N LYS A 95 -17.51 14.97 0.82
CA LYS A 95 -18.33 15.34 -0.36
C LYS A 95 -18.16 14.39 -1.55
N ILE A 96 -16.95 13.85 -1.76
CA ILE A 96 -16.67 12.92 -2.86
C ILE A 96 -17.08 11.50 -2.43
N VAL A 97 -16.74 11.11 -1.21
CA VAL A 97 -16.99 9.75 -0.68
C VAL A 97 -18.49 9.47 -0.51
N SER A 98 -19.28 10.50 -0.14
CA SER A 98 -20.72 10.39 0.08
C SER A 98 -21.56 10.55 -1.20
N SER A 99 -20.93 10.79 -2.36
CA SER A 99 -21.66 10.96 -3.64
C SER A 99 -22.30 9.65 -4.10
N GLU A 100 -23.55 9.69 -4.49
CA GLU A 100 -24.26 8.54 -5.07
C GLU A 100 -23.74 8.13 -6.47
N ASN A 101 -23.04 9.04 -7.15
CA ASN A 101 -22.49 8.80 -8.48
C ASN A 101 -21.03 8.31 -8.44
N ILE A 102 -20.35 8.36 -7.29
CA ILE A 102 -18.95 7.98 -7.18
C ILE A 102 -18.81 6.76 -6.29
N VAL A 103 -18.17 5.73 -6.80
CA VAL A 103 -17.68 4.60 -6.02
C VAL A 103 -16.17 4.65 -5.99
N ILE A 104 -15.58 4.52 -4.81
CA ILE A 104 -14.13 4.51 -4.64
C ILE A 104 -13.71 3.19 -4.04
N ILE A 105 -12.74 2.52 -4.65
CA ILE A 105 -12.08 1.35 -4.08
C ILE A 105 -10.62 1.65 -3.84
N ASN A 106 -10.05 1.08 -2.78
CA ASN A 106 -8.67 1.33 -2.37
C ASN A 106 -7.91 0.04 -2.11
N PHE A 107 -6.64 0.04 -2.48
CA PHE A 107 -5.67 -0.99 -2.14
C PHE A 107 -4.98 -0.69 -0.82
N HIS A 108 -4.98 -1.68 0.11
CA HIS A 108 -4.28 -1.61 1.39
C HIS A 108 -3.37 -2.83 1.61
N ASN A 109 -2.14 -2.58 2.12
CA ASN A 109 -1.09 -3.59 2.29
C ASN A 109 -1.22 -4.39 3.60
N ALA A 110 -2.42 -4.72 4.04
CA ALA A 110 -2.66 -5.60 5.17
C ALA A 110 -3.99 -6.34 5.01
N LEU A 111 -4.25 -7.30 5.90
CA LEU A 111 -5.56 -7.94 6.03
C LEU A 111 -6.44 -7.09 6.96
N LEU A 112 -7.18 -6.13 6.40
CA LEU A 112 -8.12 -5.33 7.18
C LEU A 112 -9.10 -6.22 7.96
N PRO A 113 -9.47 -5.82 9.19
CA PRO A 113 -9.25 -4.54 9.86
C PRO A 113 -7.89 -4.38 10.55
N GLU A 114 -6.93 -5.27 10.35
CA GLU A 114 -5.61 -5.16 10.96
C GLU A 114 -4.74 -4.10 10.27
N LEU A 115 -3.90 -3.42 11.06
CA LEU A 115 -2.89 -2.45 10.61
C LEU A 115 -3.42 -1.37 9.64
N PRO A 116 -4.53 -0.66 9.98
CA PRO A 116 -5.04 0.41 9.14
C PRO A 116 -4.09 1.61 9.11
N GLY A 117 -4.13 2.37 8.03
CA GLY A 117 -3.31 3.55 7.82
C GLY A 117 -2.01 3.25 7.09
N ARG A 118 -0.87 3.67 7.62
CA ARG A 118 0.38 3.71 6.87
C ARG A 118 1.40 2.67 7.34
N ASN A 119 2.29 2.29 6.41
CA ASN A 119 3.45 1.46 6.70
C ASN A 119 3.12 0.05 7.22
N ALA A 120 1.95 -0.49 6.90
CA ALA A 120 1.49 -1.80 7.37
C ALA A 120 2.50 -2.96 7.16
N PRO A 121 3.26 -3.07 6.06
CA PRO A 121 4.30 -4.09 5.92
C PRO A 121 5.36 -4.02 7.01
N SER A 122 5.83 -2.82 7.36
CA SER A 122 6.80 -2.60 8.45
C SER A 122 6.23 -3.01 9.81
N TRP A 123 5.00 -2.62 10.07
CA TRP A 123 4.32 -2.99 11.32
C TRP A 123 4.06 -4.50 11.41
N SER A 124 3.71 -5.17 10.31
CA SER A 124 3.56 -6.62 10.27
C SER A 124 4.84 -7.35 10.70
N ILE A 125 6.00 -6.89 10.21
CA ILE A 125 7.30 -7.45 10.59
C ILE A 125 7.66 -7.10 12.04
N TYR A 126 7.50 -5.84 12.43
CA TYR A 126 7.88 -5.35 13.75
C TYR A 126 7.03 -5.95 14.88
N GLU A 127 5.75 -6.17 14.65
CA GLU A 127 4.86 -6.85 15.59
C GLU A 127 5.07 -8.38 15.61
N GLY A 128 5.89 -8.90 14.70
CA GLY A 128 6.22 -10.33 14.64
C GLY A 128 5.05 -11.19 14.19
N LYS A 129 4.22 -10.68 13.27
CA LYS A 129 3.13 -11.47 12.70
C LYS A 129 3.68 -12.61 11.85
N ASP A 130 3.04 -13.78 11.90
CA ASP A 130 3.39 -14.91 11.05
C ASP A 130 2.90 -14.73 9.61
N TYR A 131 1.87 -13.93 9.44
CA TYR A 131 1.29 -13.61 8.13
C TYR A 131 0.69 -12.21 8.11
N THR A 132 0.52 -11.71 6.91
CA THR A 132 -0.21 -10.50 6.56
C THR A 132 -0.90 -10.72 5.21
N GLY A 133 -1.18 -9.68 4.46
CA GLY A 133 -1.76 -9.82 3.13
C GLY A 133 -2.04 -8.49 2.47
N ILE A 134 -3.03 -8.52 1.61
CA ILE A 134 -3.57 -7.34 0.95
C ILE A 134 -5.09 -7.30 1.08
N THR A 135 -5.64 -6.12 0.96
CA THR A 135 -7.08 -5.90 0.91
C THR A 135 -7.41 -4.88 -0.18
N TRP A 136 -8.36 -5.23 -1.05
CA TRP A 136 -9.14 -4.25 -1.80
C TRP A 136 -10.44 -4.01 -1.05
N HIS A 137 -10.78 -2.75 -0.79
CA HIS A 137 -11.98 -2.38 -0.02
C HIS A 137 -12.61 -1.11 -0.61
N TYR A 138 -13.87 -0.91 -0.31
CA TYR A 138 -14.55 0.35 -0.61
C TYR A 138 -14.04 1.45 0.31
N VAL A 139 -13.97 2.68 -0.19
CA VAL A 139 -13.61 3.84 0.63
C VAL A 139 -14.86 4.40 1.27
N THR A 140 -14.75 4.72 2.56
CA THR A 140 -15.74 5.41 3.39
C THR A 140 -15.07 6.61 4.06
N GLU A 141 -15.78 7.36 4.88
CA GLU A 141 -15.21 8.50 5.62
C GLU A 141 -14.11 8.09 6.59
N GLY A 142 -14.21 6.88 7.16
CA GLY A 142 -13.20 6.34 8.07
C GLY A 142 -11.98 5.77 7.33
N VAL A 143 -10.81 5.88 7.96
CA VAL A 143 -9.55 5.38 7.37
C VAL A 143 -9.56 3.84 7.35
N ASP A 144 -9.54 3.27 6.15
CA ASP A 144 -9.51 1.83 5.88
C ASP A 144 -10.65 1.06 6.59
N GLU A 145 -11.86 1.64 6.61
CA GLU A 145 -13.04 1.10 7.32
C GLU A 145 -14.12 0.54 6.42
N GLY A 146 -14.05 0.80 5.12
CA GLY A 146 -15.07 0.35 4.18
C GLY A 146 -15.11 -1.15 3.98
N ASP A 147 -16.21 -1.62 3.41
CA ASP A 147 -16.47 -3.03 3.17
C ASP A 147 -15.38 -3.67 2.32
N ILE A 148 -14.94 -4.87 2.71
CA ILE A 148 -13.91 -5.63 2.01
C ILE A 148 -14.49 -6.25 0.75
N ILE A 149 -13.78 -6.09 -0.36
CA ILE A 149 -14.07 -6.70 -1.67
C ILE A 149 -13.36 -8.05 -1.77
N VAL A 150 -12.04 -8.05 -1.61
CA VAL A 150 -11.18 -9.24 -1.69
C VAL A 150 -9.95 -9.08 -0.80
N GLN A 151 -9.48 -10.19 -0.27
CA GLN A 151 -8.23 -10.27 0.50
C GLN A 151 -7.39 -11.44 0.00
N LYS A 152 -6.07 -11.23 -0.04
CA LYS A 152 -5.11 -12.34 -0.25
C LYS A 152 -4.09 -12.33 0.88
N LYS A 153 -3.86 -13.51 1.46
CA LYS A 153 -2.92 -13.74 2.55
C LYS A 153 -1.52 -14.02 2.01
N CYS A 154 -0.49 -13.59 2.72
CA CYS A 154 0.89 -14.00 2.50
C CYS A 154 1.66 -14.15 3.82
N ASP A 155 2.64 -15.06 3.82
CA ASP A 155 3.45 -15.33 5.00
C ASP A 155 4.51 -14.23 5.22
N VAL A 156 4.75 -13.93 6.49
CA VAL A 156 5.84 -13.07 6.98
C VAL A 156 6.90 -14.00 7.56
N THR A 157 7.83 -14.43 6.71
CA THR A 157 8.90 -15.35 7.13
C THR A 157 9.88 -14.68 8.09
N ALA A 158 10.63 -15.51 8.84
CA ALA A 158 11.59 -15.02 9.84
C ALA A 158 12.66 -14.06 9.28
N ASP A 159 12.93 -14.13 7.98
CA ASP A 159 13.98 -13.34 7.31
C ASP A 159 13.45 -12.29 6.35
N ILE A 160 12.16 -12.28 6.06
CA ILE A 160 11.58 -11.32 5.08
C ILE A 160 11.81 -9.89 5.52
N ARG A 161 12.28 -9.05 4.61
CA ARG A 161 12.47 -7.61 4.81
C ARG A 161 11.28 -6.83 4.25
N ALA A 162 11.08 -5.60 4.72
CA ALA A 162 9.93 -4.80 4.32
C ALA A 162 9.80 -4.66 2.80
N TYR A 163 10.90 -4.44 2.06
CA TYR A 163 10.82 -4.31 0.59
C TYR A 163 10.42 -5.62 -0.11
N GLU A 164 10.84 -6.79 0.42
CA GLU A 164 10.46 -8.10 -0.12
C GLU A 164 8.98 -8.38 0.13
N LEU A 165 8.51 -8.06 1.34
CA LEU A 165 7.11 -8.18 1.70
C LEU A 165 6.22 -7.28 0.84
N VAL A 166 6.61 -6.00 0.69
CA VAL A 166 5.90 -5.07 -0.20
C VAL A 166 5.84 -5.58 -1.63
N SER A 167 6.97 -6.07 -2.18
CA SER A 167 7.01 -6.62 -3.54
C SER A 167 6.06 -7.81 -3.72
N LYS A 168 6.00 -8.69 -2.70
CA LYS A 168 5.05 -9.82 -2.67
C LYS A 168 3.61 -9.35 -2.62
N GLN A 169 3.32 -8.36 -1.77
CA GLN A 169 1.98 -7.79 -1.63
C GLN A 169 1.53 -7.05 -2.90
N MET A 170 2.42 -6.31 -3.57
CA MET A 170 2.08 -5.62 -4.83
C MET A 170 1.66 -6.60 -5.93
N ARG A 171 2.34 -7.75 -6.05
CA ARG A 171 1.93 -8.79 -6.99
C ARG A 171 0.56 -9.36 -6.64
N LEU A 172 0.34 -9.73 -5.37
CA LEU A 172 -0.95 -10.24 -4.90
C LEU A 172 -2.09 -9.22 -5.09
N ALA A 173 -1.78 -7.92 -5.00
CA ALA A 173 -2.77 -6.87 -5.22
C ALA A 173 -3.23 -6.81 -6.67
N GLY A 174 -2.33 -6.94 -7.64
CA GLY A 174 -2.67 -7.04 -9.06
C GLY A 174 -3.53 -8.26 -9.35
N GLU A 175 -3.07 -9.46 -8.91
CA GLU A 175 -3.83 -10.71 -9.05
C GLU A 175 -5.25 -10.63 -8.45
N ALA A 176 -5.38 -10.05 -7.25
CA ALA A 176 -6.66 -9.89 -6.58
C ALA A 176 -7.57 -8.87 -7.28
N PHE A 177 -6.97 -7.82 -7.86
CA PHE A 177 -7.71 -6.83 -8.65
C PHE A 177 -8.31 -7.47 -9.90
N ASP A 178 -7.52 -8.22 -10.65
CA ASP A 178 -7.99 -8.92 -11.86
C ASP A 178 -9.15 -9.86 -11.56
N GLU A 179 -9.14 -10.54 -10.39
CA GLU A 179 -10.21 -11.45 -9.98
C GLU A 179 -11.52 -10.74 -9.62
N CYS A 180 -11.47 -9.50 -9.11
CA CYS A 180 -12.67 -8.82 -8.61
C CYS A 180 -13.17 -7.68 -9.50
N TYR A 181 -12.37 -7.17 -10.42
CA TYR A 181 -12.66 -5.92 -11.13
C TYR A 181 -13.95 -5.96 -11.95
N GLU A 182 -14.20 -7.02 -12.71
CA GLU A 182 -15.46 -7.15 -13.48
C GLU A 182 -16.69 -7.15 -12.56
N SER A 183 -16.61 -7.80 -11.39
CA SER A 183 -17.71 -7.78 -10.43
C SER A 183 -17.93 -6.41 -9.78
N VAL A 184 -16.86 -5.62 -9.62
CA VAL A 184 -16.93 -4.23 -9.18
C VAL A 184 -17.61 -3.36 -10.25
N LEU A 185 -17.22 -3.50 -11.52
CA LEU A 185 -17.83 -2.76 -12.64
C LEU A 185 -19.36 -3.00 -12.75
N MET A 186 -19.81 -4.20 -12.42
CA MET A 186 -21.22 -4.59 -12.44
C MET A 186 -21.96 -4.36 -11.12
N ASN A 187 -21.29 -3.77 -10.12
CA ASN A 187 -21.79 -3.60 -8.75
C ASN A 187 -22.28 -4.91 -8.09
N HIS A 188 -21.65 -6.03 -8.44
CA HIS A 188 -21.92 -7.35 -7.87
C HIS A 188 -20.78 -7.87 -6.96
N ALA A 189 -19.75 -7.05 -6.74
CA ALA A 189 -18.64 -7.42 -5.90
C ALA A 189 -19.08 -7.62 -4.44
N THR A 190 -18.38 -8.51 -3.76
CA THR A 190 -18.58 -8.77 -2.35
C THR A 190 -18.47 -7.48 -1.53
N ARG A 191 -19.32 -7.34 -0.52
CA ARG A 191 -19.29 -6.27 0.48
C ARG A 191 -19.26 -6.90 1.88
N LYS A 192 -18.08 -7.41 2.26
CA LYS A 192 -17.89 -7.99 3.59
C LYS A 192 -17.59 -6.88 4.59
N LYS A 193 -18.51 -6.62 5.50
CA LYS A 193 -18.34 -5.62 6.56
C LYS A 193 -17.16 -5.96 7.45
N GLN A 194 -16.38 -4.92 7.80
CA GLN A 194 -15.33 -5.04 8.79
C GLN A 194 -15.90 -4.96 10.21
N VAL A 195 -15.37 -5.78 11.11
CA VAL A 195 -15.61 -5.64 12.55
C VAL A 195 -14.53 -4.73 13.11
N ILE A 196 -14.91 -3.49 13.39
CA ILE A 196 -13.97 -2.45 13.82
C ILE A 196 -14.08 -2.25 15.32
N GLU A 197 -12.99 -2.51 16.02
CA GLU A 197 -12.91 -2.28 17.46
C GLU A 197 -12.86 -0.77 17.76
N LYS A 198 -13.64 -0.34 18.76
CA LYS A 198 -13.63 1.06 19.18
C LYS A 198 -12.26 1.44 19.71
N GLY A 199 -11.69 2.52 19.15
CA GLY A 199 -10.37 3.01 19.56
C GLY A 199 -9.20 2.24 18.96
N ARG A 200 -9.41 1.44 17.90
CA ARG A 200 -8.31 0.79 17.18
C ARG A 200 -7.24 1.80 16.76
N LYS A 201 -6.00 1.38 16.82
CA LYS A 201 -4.88 2.23 16.38
C LYS A 201 -4.91 2.38 14.86
N ILE A 202 -4.82 3.63 14.37
CA ILE A 202 -4.57 3.96 12.97
C ILE A 202 -3.13 4.46 12.85
N TYR A 203 -2.30 3.74 12.12
CA TYR A 203 -0.88 4.07 11.96
C TYR A 203 -0.69 5.29 11.05
N LYS A 204 0.10 6.26 11.51
CA LYS A 204 0.36 7.50 10.79
C LYS A 204 1.65 7.40 9.94
N SER A 205 1.75 8.24 8.90
CA SER A 205 2.92 8.23 8.01
C SER A 205 4.25 8.54 8.71
N TYR A 206 4.22 9.34 9.77
CA TYR A 206 5.39 9.72 10.57
C TYR A 206 5.75 8.70 11.67
N GLU A 207 4.87 7.74 11.95
CA GLU A 207 5.16 6.70 12.94
C GLU A 207 6.08 5.65 12.34
N ILE A 208 7.19 5.42 13.03
CA ILE A 208 8.22 4.48 12.63
C ILE A 208 8.29 3.35 13.66
N PRO A 209 8.33 2.07 13.28
CA PRO A 209 8.57 0.97 14.19
C PRO A 209 9.74 1.24 15.14
N GLY A 210 9.54 1.07 16.44
CA GLY A 210 10.56 1.33 17.47
C GLY A 210 11.13 2.75 17.47
N ASN A 211 10.40 3.75 16.90
CA ASN A 211 10.93 5.09 16.63
C ASN A 211 12.25 5.09 15.83
N GLY A 212 12.51 4.02 15.08
CA GLY A 212 13.75 3.82 14.34
C GLY A 212 14.98 3.54 15.22
N CYS A 213 14.79 3.21 16.51
CA CYS A 213 15.86 3.03 17.49
C CYS A 213 15.78 1.70 18.22
N PHE A 214 16.93 1.19 18.67
CA PHE A 214 17.05 0.02 19.53
C PHE A 214 18.16 0.20 20.55
N ASN A 215 18.13 -0.59 21.65
CA ASN A 215 19.21 -0.67 22.60
C ASN A 215 20.14 -1.83 22.26
N LEU A 216 21.44 -1.71 22.52
CA LEU A 216 22.41 -2.79 22.29
C LEU A 216 22.17 -3.99 23.20
N ASP A 217 21.46 -3.78 24.32
CA ASP A 217 21.10 -4.81 25.29
C ASP A 217 19.78 -5.52 24.93
N ASP A 218 19.06 -5.05 23.89
CA ASP A 218 17.88 -5.73 23.38
C ASP A 218 18.28 -7.11 22.82
N SER A 219 17.35 -8.06 22.84
CA SER A 219 17.64 -9.37 22.29
C SER A 219 17.99 -9.26 20.79
N PRO A 220 18.94 -10.08 20.30
CA PRO A 220 19.27 -10.09 18.86
C PRO A 220 18.05 -10.28 17.96
N LYS A 221 17.05 -11.03 18.41
CA LYS A 221 15.80 -11.25 17.70
C LYS A 221 15.00 -9.95 17.53
N GLU A 222 14.88 -9.15 18.59
CA GLU A 222 14.14 -7.88 18.55
C GLU A 222 14.87 -6.84 17.68
N ILE A 223 16.20 -6.75 17.82
CA ILE A 223 17.01 -5.87 16.96
C ILE A 223 16.83 -6.26 15.49
N TYR A 224 16.95 -7.55 15.16
CA TYR A 224 16.81 -8.05 13.79
C TYR A 224 15.42 -7.78 13.22
N LYS A 225 14.39 -7.95 14.04
CA LYS A 225 13.01 -7.65 13.69
C LYS A 225 12.82 -6.18 13.29
N LEU A 226 13.37 -5.23 14.07
CA LEU A 226 13.36 -3.81 13.76
C LEU A 226 14.12 -3.50 12.45
N LEU A 227 15.34 -4.06 12.31
CA LEU A 227 16.15 -3.84 11.11
C LEU A 227 15.40 -4.26 9.83
N ARG A 228 14.77 -5.43 9.84
CA ARG A 228 13.97 -5.93 8.71
C ARG A 228 12.74 -5.07 8.43
N ALA A 229 12.07 -4.61 9.48
CA ALA A 229 10.88 -3.76 9.38
C ALA A 229 11.18 -2.40 8.74
N LEU A 230 12.40 -1.89 8.88
CA LEU A 230 12.84 -0.62 8.31
C LEU A 230 13.58 -0.77 6.96
N ASP A 231 13.85 -2.01 6.51
CA ASP A 231 14.63 -2.26 5.30
C ASP A 231 13.76 -2.26 4.04
N TYR A 232 13.74 -1.12 3.37
CA TYR A 232 13.12 -0.95 2.05
C TYR A 232 14.14 -1.03 0.89
N GLY A 233 15.29 -1.67 1.12
CA GLY A 233 16.33 -1.85 0.12
C GLY A 233 16.95 -0.51 -0.32
N LYS A 234 16.87 -0.21 -1.62
CA LYS A 234 17.37 1.07 -2.17
C LYS A 234 16.39 2.23 -1.99
N ASN A 235 15.15 1.95 -1.61
CA ASN A 235 14.13 2.98 -1.38
C ASN A 235 14.25 3.48 0.06
N ASN A 236 14.67 4.72 0.25
CA ASN A 236 14.84 5.34 1.56
C ASN A 236 13.49 5.82 2.15
N ILE A 237 12.57 4.88 2.39
CA ILE A 237 11.25 5.19 2.98
C ILE A 237 11.42 5.59 4.46
N PHE A 238 12.30 4.87 5.18
CA PHE A 238 12.66 5.20 6.55
C PHE A 238 14.14 5.57 6.67
N PRO A 239 14.51 6.40 7.66
CA PRO A 239 15.90 6.58 8.01
C PRO A 239 16.50 5.26 8.50
N PRO A 240 17.82 5.03 8.37
CA PRO A 240 18.49 3.88 8.93
C PRO A 240 18.24 3.76 10.43
N ALA A 241 18.05 2.53 10.93
CA ALA A 241 17.92 2.26 12.34
C ALA A 241 19.12 2.81 13.14
N ARG A 242 18.86 3.32 14.36
CA ARG A 242 19.87 3.97 15.20
C ARG A 242 19.99 3.31 16.56
N THR A 243 21.17 3.41 17.13
CA THR A 243 21.45 3.05 18.53
C THR A 243 22.52 3.99 19.10
N LYS A 244 22.75 3.92 20.41
CA LYS A 244 23.84 4.64 21.09
C LYS A 244 24.81 3.67 21.74
N LYS A 245 26.12 3.96 21.65
CA LYS A 245 27.16 3.27 22.39
C LYS A 245 28.12 4.30 22.98
N ASN A 246 28.26 4.30 24.29
CA ASN A 246 29.13 5.26 25.03
C ASN A 246 28.84 6.72 24.68
N GLY A 247 27.56 7.08 24.51
CA GLY A 247 27.12 8.43 24.14
C GLY A 247 27.21 8.77 22.65
N ILE A 248 27.76 7.88 21.83
CA ILE A 248 27.93 8.08 20.39
C ILE A 248 26.71 7.52 19.65
N ASP A 249 26.11 8.31 18.77
CA ASP A 249 25.03 7.88 17.88
C ASP A 249 25.56 7.03 16.72
N ILE A 250 24.97 5.86 16.53
CA ILE A 250 25.37 4.90 15.52
C ILE A 250 24.18 4.64 14.60
N GLN A 251 24.37 4.75 13.30
CA GLN A 251 23.40 4.39 12.27
C GLN A 251 23.76 3.04 11.64
N ILE A 252 22.75 2.16 11.52
CA ILE A 252 22.91 0.86 10.90
C ILE A 252 22.54 0.93 9.42
N ARG A 253 23.52 0.93 8.54
CA ARG A 253 23.32 0.98 7.09
C ARG A 253 23.33 -0.38 6.40
N ARG A 254 23.98 -1.36 7.00
CA ARG A 254 24.02 -2.74 6.50
C ARG A 254 24.00 -3.72 7.66
N TYR A 255 23.31 -4.80 7.48
CA TYR A 255 23.26 -5.90 8.44
C TYR A 255 23.15 -7.22 7.68
N ARG A 256 23.58 -8.30 8.32
CA ARG A 256 23.37 -9.67 7.86
C ARG A 256 22.86 -10.48 9.03
N SER A 257 21.86 -11.33 8.80
CA SER A 257 21.58 -12.43 9.70
C SER A 257 22.51 -13.60 9.30
N MET A 258 23.18 -14.22 10.25
CA MET A 258 23.76 -15.53 10.03
C MET A 258 22.85 -16.54 10.71
N ILE A 259 22.12 -17.27 9.91
CA ILE A 259 21.43 -18.49 10.34
C ILE A 259 22.32 -19.63 9.91
N MET A 260 22.74 -20.41 10.84
CA MET A 260 22.87 -21.87 10.69
C MET A 260 23.50 -22.51 11.92
N MET A 261 22.72 -23.24 12.71
CA MET A 261 23.08 -24.60 13.10
C MET A 261 21.84 -25.23 13.71
N LYS A 262 21.56 -26.49 13.32
CA LYS A 262 20.47 -27.33 13.81
C LYS A 262 19.94 -26.89 15.18
N ASP A 263 18.69 -26.45 15.19
CA ASP A 263 17.87 -26.15 16.39
C ASP A 263 18.23 -24.92 17.27
N LYS A 264 19.16 -24.06 16.87
CA LYS A 264 19.40 -22.75 17.53
C LYS A 264 19.63 -21.65 16.50
N ILE A 265 18.79 -20.65 16.52
CA ILE A 265 18.98 -19.42 15.75
C ILE A 265 20.04 -18.58 16.45
N ALA A 266 21.25 -18.53 15.91
CA ALA A 266 22.28 -17.61 16.36
C ALA A 266 22.27 -16.37 15.46
N TYR A 267 21.91 -15.21 15.99
CA TYR A 267 22.01 -13.93 15.29
C TYR A 267 23.40 -13.36 15.52
N ILE A 268 24.23 -13.35 14.49
CA ILE A 268 25.50 -12.62 14.49
C ILE A 268 25.32 -11.40 13.60
N PHE A 269 25.32 -10.22 14.20
CA PHE A 269 25.24 -8.97 13.46
C PHE A 269 26.62 -8.52 13.03
N HIS A 270 26.86 -8.45 11.73
CA HIS A 270 27.94 -7.65 11.19
C HIS A 270 27.38 -6.25 10.94
N LEU A 271 27.57 -5.36 11.91
CA LEU A 271 27.14 -3.96 11.81
C LEU A 271 28.26 -3.18 11.13
N ILE A 272 28.02 -2.72 9.90
CA ILE A 272 28.90 -1.71 9.29
C ILE A 272 28.40 -0.36 9.80
N MET A 273 29.13 0.15 10.79
CA MET A 273 28.85 1.41 11.44
C MET A 273 29.45 2.56 10.65
N LYS A 274 28.73 3.65 10.45
CA LYS A 274 29.31 4.94 10.13
C LYS A 274 29.18 5.78 11.39
N ILE A 275 30.32 6.11 11.98
CA ILE A 275 30.41 7.10 13.06
C ILE A 275 30.38 8.46 12.38
N ASN A 276 29.43 9.30 12.75
CA ASN A 276 29.41 10.72 12.35
C ASN A 276 30.21 11.52 13.34
#